data_72c03df0c34e042e37d8b1a62b34f556
#
_entry.id   72c03df0c34e042e37d8b1a62b34f556
#
_cell.length_a   1.000
_cell.length_b   1.000
_cell.length_c   1.000
_cell.angle_alpha   90.00
_cell.angle_beta   90.00
_cell.angle_gamma   90.00
#
_symmetry.space_group_name_H-M   'P 1'
#
loop_
_entity.id
_entity.type
_entity.pdbx_description
1 polymer ?
#
loop_
_entity_poly.entity_id
_entity_poly.type
_entity_poly.pdbx_seq_one_letter_code
_entity_poly.pdbx_strand_id
1 'polypeptide(L)'
;DLAAAERLLALRRADVRVGQGFDVHSFGPRTKDMGDRVWICGVAIPHEKGLVGHSDADVGLHAATDAVLGAIAAGDIGMHFPPSDPRWRGAASGQFLRHAADLVTAQGGIVAAIDVTIICERPKIGPYRAAMVARLAEILGIPPARVSVKATTTEKLGFTGRGEGIAAQAVVTVRLPS
;
A
#
# COMPACT_ATOMS: atom_id res chain seq x y z
N ASP A 1 -5.30 10.88 32.30
CA ASP A 1 -6.58 10.28 31.96
C ASP A 1 -6.47 8.76 32.10
N LEU A 2 -7.29 8.17 33.03
CA LEU A 2 -7.24 6.75 33.38
C LEU A 2 -7.47 5.85 32.16
N ALA A 3 -8.42 6.23 31.30
CA ALA A 3 -8.75 5.48 30.08
C ALA A 3 -7.59 5.47 29.08
N ALA A 4 -6.82 6.54 28.98
CA ALA A 4 -5.62 6.59 28.14
C ALA A 4 -4.50 5.73 28.71
N ALA A 5 -4.35 5.69 30.05
CA ALA A 5 -3.38 4.84 30.71
C ALA A 5 -3.73 3.35 30.60
N GLU A 6 -5.00 2.99 30.76
CA GLU A 6 -5.49 1.62 30.56
C GLU A 6 -5.32 1.15 29.10
N ARG A 7 -5.59 2.03 28.12
CA ARG A 7 -5.35 1.74 26.70
C ARG A 7 -3.87 1.52 26.40
N LEU A 8 -2.99 2.31 27.00
CA LEU A 8 -1.53 2.13 26.88
C LEU A 8 -1.04 0.83 27.56
N LEU A 9 -1.64 0.44 28.68
CA LEU A 9 -1.33 -0.83 29.36
C LEU A 9 -1.85 -2.04 28.56
N ALA A 10 -3.04 -1.95 27.97
CA ALA A 10 -3.57 -2.97 27.07
C ALA A 10 -2.70 -3.14 25.82
N LEU A 11 -2.18 -2.06 25.27
CA LEU A 11 -1.22 -2.11 24.15
C LEU A 11 0.15 -2.69 24.53
N ARG A 12 0.51 -2.75 25.82
CA ARG A 12 1.72 -3.46 26.32
C ARG A 12 1.56 -4.98 26.31
N ARG A 13 0.34 -5.48 26.37
CA ARG A 13 -0.03 -6.90 26.21
C ARG A 13 -0.65 -7.17 24.82
N ALA A 14 -0.31 -6.32 23.83
CA ALA A 14 -0.93 -6.37 22.53
C ALA A 14 -0.58 -7.68 21.81
N ASP A 15 -1.58 -8.28 21.21
CA ASP A 15 -1.41 -9.29 20.18
C ASP A 15 -0.75 -8.64 18.96
N VAL A 16 0.52 -8.99 18.71
CA VAL A 16 1.30 -8.46 17.58
C VAL A 16 1.09 -9.37 16.38
N ARG A 17 0.52 -8.81 15.33
CA ARG A 17 0.28 -9.52 14.08
C ARG A 17 1.07 -8.92 12.94
N VAL A 18 1.50 -9.78 12.02
CA VAL A 18 2.21 -9.40 10.81
C VAL A 18 1.37 -9.81 9.61
N GLY A 19 1.18 -8.91 8.67
CA GLY A 19 0.58 -9.18 7.37
C GLY A 19 1.55 -8.88 6.25
N GLN A 20 1.40 -9.59 5.14
CA GLN A 20 2.17 -9.42 3.94
C GLN A 20 1.20 -9.24 2.77
N GLY A 21 1.52 -8.32 1.85
CA GLY A 21 0.81 -8.11 0.60
C GLY A 21 1.77 -8.08 -0.57
N PHE A 22 1.29 -8.52 -1.72
CA PHE A 22 2.01 -8.50 -2.97
C PHE A 22 1.05 -8.13 -4.09
N ASP A 23 1.45 -7.20 -4.96
CA ASP A 23 0.65 -6.82 -6.12
C ASP A 23 1.53 -6.56 -7.34
N VAL A 24 0.94 -6.70 -8.53
CA VAL A 24 1.59 -6.52 -9.82
C VAL A 24 0.65 -5.82 -10.78
N HIS A 25 1.15 -4.79 -11.45
CA HIS A 25 0.46 -4.17 -12.57
C HIS A 25 1.33 -4.17 -13.83
N SER A 26 0.74 -4.53 -14.97
CA SER A 26 1.41 -4.45 -16.26
C SER A 26 1.46 -3.01 -16.76
N PHE A 27 2.55 -2.67 -17.44
CA PHE A 27 2.59 -1.47 -18.26
C PHE A 27 1.78 -1.69 -19.54
N GLY A 28 1.02 -0.68 -19.93
CA GLY A 28 0.22 -0.68 -21.14
C GLY A 28 0.30 0.64 -21.88
N PRO A 29 -0.31 0.71 -23.11
CA PRO A 29 -0.42 1.95 -23.82
C PRO A 29 -1.21 2.97 -22.98
N ARG A 30 -0.83 4.24 -23.04
CA ARG A 30 -1.58 5.29 -22.38
C ARG A 30 -2.97 5.42 -22.97
N THR A 31 -3.95 5.53 -22.10
CA THR A 31 -5.28 6.02 -22.44
C THR A 31 -5.36 7.52 -22.09
N LYS A 32 -6.34 8.23 -22.66
CA LYS A 32 -6.56 9.66 -22.36
C LYS A 32 -6.77 9.93 -20.86
N ASP A 33 -7.27 8.94 -20.12
CA ASP A 33 -7.61 9.06 -18.70
C ASP A 33 -6.41 8.82 -17.78
N MET A 34 -5.34 8.19 -18.26
CA MET A 34 -4.14 7.87 -17.46
C MET A 34 -3.15 9.02 -17.30
N GLY A 35 -3.28 10.08 -18.11
CA GLY A 35 -2.33 11.20 -18.12
C GLY A 35 -0.91 10.78 -18.52
N ASP A 36 0.10 11.53 -18.04
CA ASP A 36 1.53 11.34 -18.32
C ASP A 36 2.30 10.74 -17.15
N ARG A 37 1.62 10.05 -16.24
CA ARG A 37 2.14 9.59 -14.95
C ARG A 37 1.63 8.21 -14.58
N VAL A 38 2.31 7.58 -13.65
CA VAL A 38 1.85 6.41 -12.89
C VAL A 38 1.73 6.78 -11.42
N TRP A 39 0.83 6.13 -10.70
CA TRP A 39 0.68 6.31 -9.26
C TRP A 39 1.43 5.19 -8.53
N ILE A 40 2.28 5.54 -7.57
CA ILE A 40 3.01 4.57 -6.74
C ILE A 40 3.06 5.10 -5.30
N CYS A 41 2.52 4.35 -4.36
CA CYS A 41 2.36 4.74 -2.95
C CYS A 41 1.69 6.12 -2.80
N GLY A 42 0.69 6.42 -3.63
CA GLY A 42 -0.07 7.66 -3.62
C GLY A 42 0.67 8.88 -4.17
N VAL A 43 1.79 8.68 -4.87
CA VAL A 43 2.59 9.74 -5.49
C VAL A 43 2.56 9.59 -7.00
N ALA A 44 2.26 10.70 -7.70
CA ALA A 44 2.27 10.75 -9.16
C ALA A 44 3.70 10.86 -9.67
N ILE A 45 4.11 9.94 -10.53
CA ILE A 45 5.46 9.89 -11.09
C ILE A 45 5.35 9.95 -12.62
N PRO A 46 6.06 10.88 -13.29
CA PRO A 46 6.10 10.92 -14.74
C PRO A 46 6.62 9.60 -15.32
N HIS A 47 5.90 9.05 -16.29
CA HIS A 47 6.29 7.82 -16.97
C HIS A 47 5.70 7.77 -18.37
N GLU A 48 6.41 7.18 -19.31
CA GLU A 48 5.99 7.09 -20.72
C GLU A 48 4.83 6.12 -20.99
N LYS A 49 4.66 5.11 -20.11
CA LYS A 49 3.58 4.10 -20.18
C LYS A 49 2.62 4.29 -19.02
N GLY A 50 1.36 3.89 -19.20
CA GLY A 50 0.40 3.78 -18.12
C GLY A 50 0.50 2.43 -17.40
N LEU A 51 -0.12 2.33 -16.23
CA LEU A 51 -0.36 1.05 -15.55
C LEU A 51 -1.79 0.58 -15.82
N VAL A 52 -1.94 -0.69 -16.14
CA VAL A 52 -3.25 -1.29 -16.42
C VAL A 52 -3.88 -1.74 -15.11
N GLY A 53 -5.09 -1.25 -14.82
CA GLY A 53 -5.84 -1.62 -13.62
C GLY A 53 -7.25 -1.05 -13.62
N HIS A 54 -8.10 -1.49 -12.69
CA HIS A 54 -9.48 -1.01 -12.53
C HIS A 54 -9.57 0.30 -11.73
N SER A 55 -8.61 0.53 -10.82
CA SER A 55 -8.42 1.76 -10.05
C SER A 55 -7.35 2.66 -10.71
N ASP A 56 -6.65 3.45 -9.94
CA ASP A 56 -5.45 4.18 -10.37
C ASP A 56 -4.22 3.28 -10.56
N ALA A 57 -4.38 1.95 -10.34
CA ALA A 57 -3.35 0.91 -10.48
C ALA A 57 -2.10 1.16 -9.60
N ASP A 58 -2.28 1.77 -8.43
CA ASP A 58 -1.18 2.00 -7.47
C ASP A 58 -0.77 0.70 -6.80
N VAL A 59 0.21 0.04 -7.38
CA VAL A 59 0.73 -1.26 -6.92
C VAL A 59 1.24 -1.22 -5.47
N GLY A 60 1.81 -0.10 -5.03
CA GLY A 60 2.31 0.06 -3.67
C GLY A 60 1.20 0.14 -2.63
N LEU A 61 0.13 0.91 -2.93
CA LEU A 61 -1.04 1.01 -2.06
C LEU A 61 -1.87 -0.27 -2.05
N HIS A 62 -1.96 -1.00 -3.16
CA HIS A 62 -2.63 -2.30 -3.21
C HIS A 62 -1.92 -3.32 -2.33
N ALA A 63 -0.60 -3.47 -2.49
CA ALA A 63 0.19 -4.36 -1.64
C ALA A 63 0.09 -3.97 -0.15
N ALA A 64 0.12 -2.67 0.17
CA ALA A 64 -0.05 -2.18 1.53
C ALA A 64 -1.44 -2.49 2.09
N THR A 65 -2.50 -2.37 1.28
CA THR A 65 -3.89 -2.70 1.66
C THR A 65 -4.01 -4.17 2.02
N ASP A 66 -3.51 -5.07 1.16
CA ASP A 66 -3.53 -6.51 1.42
C ASP A 66 -2.70 -6.89 2.65
N ALA A 67 -1.56 -6.23 2.87
CA ALA A 67 -0.76 -6.46 4.07
C ALA A 67 -1.55 -6.11 5.36
N VAL A 68 -2.27 -4.99 5.38
CA VAL A 68 -3.08 -4.58 6.54
C VAL A 68 -4.26 -5.53 6.74
N LEU A 69 -5.00 -5.84 5.68
CA LEU A 69 -6.14 -6.79 5.74
C LEU A 69 -5.68 -8.17 6.19
N GLY A 70 -4.57 -8.68 5.66
CA GLY A 70 -4.00 -9.98 6.02
C GLY A 70 -3.59 -10.04 7.50
N ALA A 71 -3.02 -8.96 8.07
CA ALA A 71 -2.63 -8.91 9.48
C ALA A 71 -3.81 -9.10 10.44
N ILE A 72 -5.01 -8.68 10.05
CA ILE A 72 -6.25 -8.82 10.85
C ILE A 72 -7.16 -9.95 10.36
N ALA A 73 -6.67 -10.80 9.46
CA ALA A 73 -7.42 -11.92 8.86
C ALA A 73 -8.75 -11.47 8.18
N ALA A 74 -8.76 -10.29 7.56
CA ALA A 74 -9.94 -9.70 6.93
C ALA A 74 -10.05 -9.98 5.41
N GLY A 75 -9.26 -10.92 4.88
CA GLY A 75 -9.24 -11.25 3.46
C GLY A 75 -8.31 -10.36 2.65
N ASP A 76 -8.72 -9.98 1.45
CA ASP A 76 -7.93 -9.23 0.48
C ASP A 76 -8.71 -8.03 -0.10
N ILE A 77 -8.01 -7.20 -0.87
CA ILE A 77 -8.58 -6.01 -1.51
C ILE A 77 -9.76 -6.36 -2.44
N GLY A 78 -9.72 -7.51 -3.11
CA GLY A 78 -10.78 -7.94 -4.03
C GLY A 78 -12.09 -8.30 -3.32
N MET A 79 -12.02 -8.78 -2.08
CA MET A 79 -13.20 -9.03 -1.25
C MET A 79 -13.90 -7.75 -0.80
N HIS A 80 -13.14 -6.70 -0.47
CA HIS A 80 -13.67 -5.42 -0.01
C HIS A 80 -14.08 -4.49 -1.15
N PHE A 81 -13.34 -4.56 -2.27
CA PHE A 81 -13.49 -3.66 -3.42
C PHE A 81 -13.50 -4.47 -4.73
N PRO A 82 -14.55 -5.26 -4.96
CA PRO A 82 -14.60 -6.16 -6.11
C PRO A 82 -14.46 -5.38 -7.43
N PRO A 83 -13.58 -5.83 -8.34
CA PRO A 83 -13.37 -5.16 -9.65
C PRO A 83 -14.64 -5.10 -10.52
N SER A 84 -15.61 -5.95 -10.26
CA SER A 84 -16.91 -5.95 -10.93
C SER A 84 -17.80 -4.75 -10.55
N ASP A 85 -17.51 -4.08 -9.43
CA ASP A 85 -18.27 -2.91 -8.96
C ASP A 85 -17.76 -1.65 -9.67
N PRO A 86 -18.60 -1.00 -10.49
CA PRO A 86 -18.20 0.18 -11.25
C PRO A 86 -17.81 1.39 -10.39
N ARG A 87 -18.17 1.42 -9.10
CA ARG A 87 -17.79 2.48 -8.15
C ARG A 87 -16.27 2.60 -7.98
N TRP A 88 -15.54 1.51 -8.19
CA TRP A 88 -14.09 1.46 -7.99
C TRP A 88 -13.29 1.74 -9.26
N ARG A 89 -13.96 1.95 -10.39
CA ARG A 89 -13.27 2.29 -11.64
C ARG A 89 -12.60 3.66 -11.52
N GLY A 90 -11.27 3.69 -11.71
CA GLY A 90 -10.46 4.90 -11.58
C GLY A 90 -10.37 5.45 -10.14
N ALA A 91 -10.80 4.69 -9.15
CA ALA A 91 -10.76 5.10 -7.76
C ALA A 91 -9.30 5.29 -7.28
N ALA A 92 -9.07 6.31 -6.45
CA ALA A 92 -7.77 6.51 -5.81
C ALA A 92 -7.51 5.43 -4.77
N SER A 93 -6.46 4.64 -4.92
CA SER A 93 -6.16 3.48 -4.06
C SER A 93 -5.87 3.85 -2.59
N GLY A 94 -5.59 5.13 -2.30
CA GLY A 94 -5.46 5.61 -0.93
C GLY A 94 -6.69 5.37 -0.06
N GLN A 95 -7.90 5.35 -0.66
CA GLN A 95 -9.13 5.04 0.09
C GLN A 95 -9.21 3.57 0.50
N PHE A 96 -8.62 2.64 -0.28
CA PHE A 96 -8.59 1.23 0.05
C PHE A 96 -7.69 0.98 1.27
N LEU A 97 -6.51 1.59 1.27
CA LEU A 97 -5.60 1.49 2.42
C LEU A 97 -6.19 2.18 3.66
N ARG A 98 -6.86 3.32 3.51
CA ARG A 98 -7.57 3.98 4.62
C ARG A 98 -8.64 3.05 5.21
N HIS A 99 -9.48 2.43 4.39
CA HIS A 99 -10.48 1.48 4.83
C HIS A 99 -9.85 0.33 5.64
N ALA A 100 -8.75 -0.25 5.16
CA ALA A 100 -8.04 -1.30 5.88
C ALA A 100 -7.52 -0.82 7.25
N ALA A 101 -6.96 0.38 7.33
CA ALA A 101 -6.51 1.00 8.58
C ALA A 101 -7.69 1.26 9.55
N ASP A 102 -8.83 1.69 9.02
CA ASP A 102 -10.06 1.92 9.82
C ASP A 102 -10.59 0.60 10.42
N LEU A 103 -10.48 -0.53 9.71
CA LEU A 103 -10.81 -1.85 10.24
C LEU A 103 -9.90 -2.27 11.41
N VAL A 104 -8.61 -1.94 11.36
CA VAL A 104 -7.68 -2.13 12.49
C VAL A 104 -8.11 -1.30 13.68
N THR A 105 -8.45 -0.04 13.44
CA THR A 105 -8.90 0.90 14.49
C THR A 105 -10.24 0.43 15.11
N ALA A 106 -11.16 -0.07 14.30
CA ALA A 106 -12.45 -0.60 14.76
C ALA A 106 -12.28 -1.80 15.71
N GLN A 107 -11.20 -2.58 15.56
CA GLN A 107 -10.82 -3.65 16.48
C GLN A 107 -10.03 -3.14 17.72
N GLY A 108 -9.92 -1.82 17.92
CA GLY A 108 -9.16 -1.21 18.99
C GLY A 108 -7.64 -1.25 18.78
N GLY A 109 -7.19 -1.66 17.61
CA GLY A 109 -5.78 -1.81 17.26
C GLY A 109 -5.15 -0.58 16.65
N ILE A 110 -3.88 -0.70 16.32
CA ILE A 110 -3.09 0.30 15.59
C ILE A 110 -2.21 -0.39 14.55
N VAL A 111 -1.99 0.27 13.43
CA VAL A 111 -0.87 -0.05 12.54
C VAL A 111 0.41 0.44 13.20
N ALA A 112 1.33 -0.46 13.52
CA ALA A 112 2.55 -0.13 14.24
C ALA A 112 3.70 0.31 13.31
N ALA A 113 3.84 -0.34 12.17
CA ALA A 113 4.85 -0.02 11.16
C ALA A 113 4.48 -0.66 9.82
N ILE A 114 5.01 -0.12 8.74
CA ILE A 114 4.92 -0.70 7.41
C ILE A 114 6.25 -0.55 6.65
N ASP A 115 6.59 -1.58 5.89
CA ASP A 115 7.72 -1.61 4.98
C ASP A 115 7.23 -2.02 3.58
N VAL A 116 7.45 -1.15 2.59
CA VAL A 116 7.05 -1.36 1.19
C VAL A 116 8.28 -1.44 0.31
N THR A 117 8.35 -2.46 -0.52
CA THR A 117 9.40 -2.62 -1.54
C THR A 117 8.77 -2.53 -2.93
N ILE A 118 9.22 -1.56 -3.72
CA ILE A 118 8.83 -1.41 -5.13
C ILE A 118 9.88 -2.10 -6.00
N ILE A 119 9.42 -2.93 -6.92
CA ILE A 119 10.26 -3.76 -7.79
C ILE A 119 10.01 -3.36 -9.24
N CYS A 120 10.93 -2.59 -9.82
CA CYS A 120 10.86 -2.13 -11.21
C CYS A 120 12.20 -1.62 -11.71
N GLU A 121 12.41 -1.65 -13.03
CA GLU A 121 13.54 -0.99 -13.68
C GLU A 121 13.30 0.52 -13.81
N ARG A 122 12.07 0.89 -14.13
CA ARG A 122 11.56 2.25 -14.29
C ARG A 122 10.12 2.34 -13.74
N PRO A 123 9.70 3.51 -13.20
CA PRO A 123 10.48 4.74 -12.98
C PRO A 123 11.50 4.59 -11.84
N LYS A 124 12.44 5.53 -11.71
CA LYS A 124 13.36 5.58 -10.55
C LYS A 124 12.59 6.08 -9.32
N ILE A 125 12.54 5.27 -8.28
CA ILE A 125 11.75 5.51 -7.06
C ILE A 125 12.46 6.47 -6.09
N GLY A 126 13.80 6.44 -6.05
CA GLY A 126 14.61 7.19 -5.09
C GLY A 126 14.20 8.65 -4.90
N PRO A 127 14.02 9.45 -5.97
CA PRO A 127 13.63 10.85 -5.87
C PRO A 127 12.27 11.09 -5.21
N TYR A 128 11.37 10.12 -5.24
CA TYR A 128 9.98 10.22 -4.74
C TYR A 128 9.78 9.57 -3.37
N ARG A 129 10.80 8.90 -2.83
CA ARG A 129 10.70 8.10 -1.59
C ARG A 129 10.16 8.90 -0.42
N ALA A 130 10.66 10.11 -0.20
CA ALA A 130 10.21 10.94 0.92
C ALA A 130 8.72 11.30 0.83
N ALA A 131 8.23 11.61 -0.38
CA ALA A 131 6.81 11.88 -0.63
C ALA A 131 5.95 10.62 -0.42
N MET A 132 6.42 9.45 -0.86
CA MET A 132 5.75 8.18 -0.63
C MET A 132 5.62 7.83 0.85
N VAL A 133 6.71 8.01 1.62
CA VAL A 133 6.71 7.82 3.08
C VAL A 133 5.69 8.74 3.75
N ALA A 134 5.70 10.03 3.40
CA ALA A 134 4.75 11.00 3.94
C ALA A 134 3.31 10.64 3.62
N ARG A 135 3.03 10.20 2.38
CA ARG A 135 1.69 9.83 1.94
C ARG A 135 1.17 8.57 2.64
N LEU A 136 1.98 7.52 2.74
CA LEU A 136 1.63 6.31 3.49
C LEU A 136 1.38 6.61 4.96
N ALA A 137 2.24 7.41 5.59
CA ALA A 137 2.10 7.83 6.99
C ALA A 137 0.78 8.57 7.23
N GLU A 138 0.43 9.50 6.32
CA GLU A 138 -0.84 10.24 6.35
C GLU A 138 -2.05 9.31 6.23
N ILE A 139 -2.04 8.39 5.24
CA ILE A 139 -3.15 7.46 5.03
C ILE A 139 -3.34 6.53 6.23
N LEU A 140 -2.25 6.01 6.78
CA LEU A 140 -2.28 5.07 7.90
C LEU A 140 -2.46 5.73 9.27
N GLY A 141 -2.27 7.06 9.35
CA GLY A 141 -2.32 7.80 10.62
C GLY A 141 -1.17 7.45 11.58
N ILE A 142 0.03 7.17 11.05
CA ILE A 142 1.23 6.80 11.83
C ILE A 142 2.38 7.77 11.55
N PRO A 143 3.34 7.91 12.47
CA PRO A 143 4.51 8.75 12.22
C PRO A 143 5.34 8.27 11.02
N PRO A 144 5.91 9.19 10.21
CA PRO A 144 6.77 8.81 9.07
C PRO A 144 7.96 7.90 9.44
N ALA A 145 8.49 8.02 10.66
CA ALA A 145 9.55 7.15 11.17
C ALA A 145 9.15 5.66 11.29
N ARG A 146 7.87 5.34 11.13
CA ARG A 146 7.34 3.96 11.13
C ARG A 146 6.98 3.45 9.74
N VAL A 147 7.33 4.21 8.71
CA VAL A 147 7.07 3.88 7.30
C VAL A 147 8.42 3.75 6.58
N SER A 148 8.64 2.61 5.95
CA SER A 148 9.77 2.37 5.08
C SER A 148 9.30 2.21 3.63
N VAL A 149 9.97 2.85 2.69
CA VAL A 149 9.80 2.62 1.25
C VAL A 149 11.17 2.35 0.67
N LYS A 150 11.32 1.19 0.04
CA LYS A 150 12.54 0.73 -0.65
C LYS A 150 12.22 0.43 -2.11
N ALA A 151 13.24 0.40 -2.94
CA ALA A 151 13.11 -0.04 -4.32
C ALA A 151 14.28 -0.91 -4.72
N THR A 152 14.01 -1.85 -5.59
CA THR A 152 15.01 -2.70 -6.23
C THR A 152 14.67 -2.91 -7.70
N THR A 153 15.69 -3.24 -8.49
CA THR A 153 15.51 -3.83 -9.83
C THR A 153 15.54 -5.36 -9.69
N THR A 154 15.22 -6.05 -10.76
CA THR A 154 15.46 -7.50 -10.88
C THR A 154 16.63 -7.82 -11.79
N GLU A 155 17.55 -6.87 -11.96
CA GLU A 155 18.77 -7.03 -12.80
C GLU A 155 18.43 -7.50 -14.22
N LYS A 156 17.37 -6.91 -14.79
CA LYS A 156 16.81 -7.23 -16.11
C LYS A 156 16.20 -8.64 -16.24
N LEU A 157 16.00 -9.34 -15.13
CA LEU A 157 15.36 -10.65 -15.12
C LEU A 157 13.85 -10.53 -14.92
N GLY A 158 13.11 -11.46 -15.50
CA GLY A 158 11.66 -11.56 -15.36
C GLY A 158 10.89 -10.39 -16.01
N PHE A 159 9.60 -10.31 -15.72
CA PHE A 159 8.70 -9.32 -16.32
C PHE A 159 9.04 -7.88 -15.89
N THR A 160 9.46 -7.68 -14.64
CA THR A 160 9.91 -6.38 -14.15
C THR A 160 11.19 -5.95 -14.83
N GLY A 161 12.13 -6.88 -14.99
CA GLY A 161 13.42 -6.65 -15.65
C GLY A 161 13.29 -6.35 -17.15
N ARG A 162 12.27 -6.90 -17.82
CA ARG A 162 11.93 -6.60 -19.21
C ARG A 162 11.08 -5.33 -19.36
N GLY A 163 10.71 -4.66 -18.26
CA GLY A 163 9.87 -3.46 -18.30
C GLY A 163 8.44 -3.72 -18.77
N GLU A 164 7.93 -4.91 -18.49
CA GLU A 164 6.55 -5.32 -18.83
C GLU A 164 5.56 -4.89 -17.75
N GLY A 165 6.05 -4.67 -16.53
CA GLY A 165 5.23 -4.28 -15.39
C GLY A 165 6.06 -3.86 -14.18
N ILE A 166 5.35 -3.59 -13.11
CA ILE A 166 5.89 -3.20 -11.81
C ILE A 166 5.25 -4.09 -10.75
N ALA A 167 6.04 -4.48 -9.76
CA ALA A 167 5.55 -5.21 -8.60
C ALA A 167 5.81 -4.43 -7.32
N ALA A 168 5.02 -4.69 -6.29
CA ALA A 168 5.26 -4.21 -4.95
C ALA A 168 5.01 -5.32 -3.94
N GLN A 169 5.78 -5.28 -2.87
CA GLN A 169 5.61 -6.11 -1.70
C GLN A 169 5.51 -5.20 -0.47
N ALA A 170 4.58 -5.49 0.42
CA ALA A 170 4.44 -4.79 1.68
C ALA A 170 4.41 -5.76 2.85
N VAL A 171 4.99 -5.36 3.96
CA VAL A 171 4.88 -6.04 5.25
C VAL A 171 4.42 -5.02 6.28
N VAL A 172 3.38 -5.37 7.03
CA VAL A 172 2.82 -4.51 8.06
C VAL A 172 2.88 -5.21 9.41
N THR A 173 3.12 -4.44 10.45
CA THR A 173 2.92 -4.88 11.84
C THR A 173 1.73 -4.14 12.42
N VAL A 174 0.79 -4.91 12.97
CA VAL A 174 -0.42 -4.43 13.65
C VAL A 174 -0.36 -4.86 15.12
N ARG A 175 -0.85 -4.02 16.00
CA ARG A 175 -1.08 -4.36 17.42
C ARG A 175 -2.56 -4.30 17.70
N LEU A 176 -3.13 -5.41 18.15
CA LEU A 176 -4.51 -5.50 18.61
C LEU A 176 -4.54 -5.63 20.14
N PRO A 177 -5.62 -5.21 20.80
CA PRO A 177 -5.85 -5.56 22.21
C PRO A 177 -5.89 -7.07 22.39
N SER A 178 -5.26 -7.58 23.43
CA SER A 178 -5.33 -9.01 23.83
C SER A 178 -6.60 -9.29 24.60
#